data_665e1adf7af6abe55143b83d9260bdb5
#
_entry.id   665e1adf7af6abe55143b83d9260bdb5
#
_cell.length_a   1.000
_cell.length_b   1.000
_cell.length_c   1.000
_cell.angle_alpha   90.00
_cell.angle_beta   90.00
_cell.angle_gamma   90.00
#
_symmetry.space_group_name_H-M   'P 1'
#
loop_
_entity.id
_entity.type
_entity.pdbx_description
1 polymer ?
#
loop_
_entity_poly.entity_id
_entity_poly.type
_entity_poly.pdbx_seq_one_letter_code
_entity_poly.pdbx_strand_id
1 'polypeptide(L)'
;MRCLVLAFVFGYRLSKNTAALKTLLSGNIVSGVLREVFEDVEYEPFGRIPDGTVRGAGMVFPFAYDSIRGSDHIKAVYRGLRLELGDVELYAADSYYDEELQQWKQSEKRVFKGQWLVCDFGRPLPGEVCLSENARALRRQHKGDCVETESAAFNAQFLVTAEDVRAAREVL
;
A
#
# COMPACT_ATOMS: atom_id res chain seq x y z
N MET A 1 28.76 -14.31 27.86
CA MET A 1 28.35 -12.88 27.87
C MET A 1 29.02 -12.00 26.80
N ARG A 2 30.35 -12.20 26.50
CA ARG A 2 31.07 -11.41 25.48
C ARG A 2 30.51 -11.55 24.03
N CYS A 3 30.04 -12.72 23.61
CA CYS A 3 29.53 -12.95 22.27
C CYS A 3 28.19 -12.24 21.98
N LEU A 4 27.31 -12.09 22.99
CA LEU A 4 26.05 -11.41 22.85
C LEU A 4 26.22 -9.89 22.63
N VAL A 5 27.20 -9.29 23.32
CA VAL A 5 27.52 -7.86 23.16
C VAL A 5 28.09 -7.59 21.76
N LEU A 6 28.96 -8.46 21.25
CA LEU A 6 29.50 -8.34 19.90
C LEU A 6 28.43 -8.50 18.83
N ALA A 7 27.49 -9.45 18.98
CA ALA A 7 26.37 -9.61 18.05
C ALA A 7 25.45 -8.37 18.03
N PHE A 8 25.22 -7.76 19.20
CA PHE A 8 24.39 -6.55 19.29
C PHE A 8 25.08 -5.33 18.65
N VAL A 9 26.38 -5.15 18.89
CA VAL A 9 27.18 -4.07 18.28
C VAL A 9 27.29 -4.25 16.77
N PHE A 10 27.46 -5.48 16.30
CA PHE A 10 27.53 -5.77 14.87
C PHE A 10 26.17 -5.56 14.18
N GLY A 11 25.08 -6.03 14.79
CA GLY A 11 23.72 -5.80 14.31
C GLY A 11 23.37 -4.32 14.26
N TYR A 12 23.73 -3.54 15.28
CA TYR A 12 23.52 -2.10 15.32
C TYR A 12 24.31 -1.35 14.25
N ARG A 13 25.59 -1.73 14.02
CA ARG A 13 26.42 -1.14 12.95
C ARG A 13 25.92 -1.50 11.55
N LEU A 14 25.46 -2.74 11.33
CA LEU A 14 24.85 -3.16 10.06
C LEU A 14 23.56 -2.35 9.79
N SER A 15 22.70 -2.20 10.77
CA SER A 15 21.47 -1.40 10.65
C SER A 15 21.76 0.07 10.33
N LYS A 16 22.72 0.69 11.01
CA LYS A 16 23.15 2.08 10.69
C LYS A 16 23.72 2.22 9.29
N ASN A 17 24.55 1.28 8.85
CA ASN A 17 25.15 1.31 7.52
C ASN A 17 24.10 1.12 6.43
N THR A 18 23.09 0.27 6.66
CA THR A 18 21.98 0.08 5.71
C THR A 18 21.12 1.33 5.60
N ALA A 19 20.82 1.99 6.73
CA ALA A 19 20.07 3.25 6.72
C ALA A 19 20.87 4.37 6.05
N ALA A 20 22.16 4.50 6.34
CA ALA A 20 23.03 5.49 5.70
C ALA A 20 23.16 5.24 4.18
N LEU A 21 23.31 3.99 3.77
CA LEU A 21 23.35 3.60 2.35
C LEU A 21 22.00 3.89 1.68
N LYS A 22 20.89 3.56 2.29
CA LYS A 22 19.56 3.91 1.79
C LYS A 22 19.40 5.42 1.63
N THR A 23 19.84 6.21 2.60
CA THR A 23 19.80 7.69 2.53
C THR A 23 20.65 8.23 1.38
N LEU A 24 21.86 7.71 1.18
CA LEU A 24 22.73 8.13 0.08
C LEU A 24 22.18 7.75 -1.29
N LEU A 25 21.68 6.52 -1.43
CA LEU A 25 21.09 6.04 -2.68
C LEU A 25 19.79 6.78 -3.00
N SER A 26 18.92 6.95 -2.02
CA SER A 26 17.63 7.62 -2.20
C SER A 26 17.77 9.12 -2.45
N GLY A 27 18.73 9.79 -1.78
CA GLY A 27 18.94 11.23 -1.94
C GLY A 27 19.35 11.64 -3.35
N ASN A 28 20.20 10.89 -4.01
CA ASN A 28 20.81 11.30 -5.28
C ASN A 28 20.35 10.46 -6.48
N ILE A 29 20.25 9.15 -6.34
CA ILE A 29 19.94 8.26 -7.45
C ILE A 29 18.43 8.13 -7.65
N VAL A 30 17.70 7.74 -6.61
CA VAL A 30 16.24 7.50 -6.71
C VAL A 30 15.52 8.81 -7.03
N SER A 31 15.84 9.90 -6.33
CA SER A 31 15.24 11.21 -6.63
C SER A 31 15.58 11.71 -8.04
N GLY A 32 16.78 11.40 -8.55
CA GLY A 32 17.16 11.71 -9.93
C GLY A 32 16.29 10.99 -10.95
N VAL A 33 16.15 9.68 -10.80
CA VAL A 33 15.32 8.85 -11.68
C VAL A 33 13.85 9.24 -11.61
N LEU A 34 13.33 9.51 -10.39
CA LEU A 34 11.94 9.95 -10.23
C LEU A 34 11.65 11.26 -10.98
N ARG A 35 12.58 12.22 -10.95
CA ARG A 35 12.44 13.51 -11.67
C ARG A 35 12.53 13.39 -13.18
N GLU A 36 13.04 12.29 -13.73
CA GLU A 36 12.99 12.01 -15.17
C GLU A 36 11.59 11.58 -15.64
N VAL A 37 10.80 11.02 -14.72
CA VAL A 37 9.46 10.46 -15.02
C VAL A 37 8.33 11.37 -14.53
N PHE A 38 8.52 12.00 -13.39
CA PHE A 38 7.50 12.78 -12.69
C PHE A 38 7.90 14.24 -12.56
N GLU A 39 6.90 15.11 -12.53
CA GLU A 39 7.01 16.53 -12.19
C GLU A 39 6.79 16.70 -10.66
N ASP A 40 7.34 17.78 -10.08
CA ASP A 40 7.15 18.19 -8.68
C ASP A 40 7.30 17.04 -7.67
N VAL A 41 8.45 16.33 -7.74
CA VAL A 41 8.73 15.16 -6.91
C VAL A 41 9.16 15.54 -5.50
N GLU A 42 8.41 15.07 -4.52
CA GLU A 42 8.80 15.00 -3.12
C GLU A 42 9.00 13.51 -2.77
N TYR A 43 10.19 13.12 -2.33
CA TYR A 43 10.52 11.73 -1.98
C TYR A 43 11.06 11.63 -0.56
N GLU A 44 10.38 10.84 0.25
CA GLU A 44 10.74 10.53 1.63
C GLU A 44 11.03 9.02 1.78
N PRO A 45 12.32 8.60 1.78
CA PRO A 45 12.68 7.17 1.80
C PRO A 45 12.24 6.42 3.05
N PHE A 46 12.04 7.13 4.16
CA PHE A 46 11.53 6.59 5.42
C PHE A 46 10.12 7.11 5.77
N GLY A 47 9.56 7.95 4.91
CA GLY A 47 8.19 8.41 4.99
C GLY A 47 7.20 7.28 4.64
N ARG A 48 5.97 7.45 5.05
CA ARG A 48 4.87 6.54 4.73
C ARG A 48 3.65 7.30 4.29
N ILE A 49 2.82 6.67 3.49
CA ILE A 49 1.49 7.20 3.16
C ILE A 49 0.70 7.39 4.47
N PRO A 50 0.02 8.53 4.65
CA PRO A 50 -0.81 8.78 5.83
C PRO A 50 -1.93 7.73 5.97
N ASP A 51 -2.21 7.32 7.21
CA ASP A 51 -3.29 6.36 7.51
C ASP A 51 -4.65 6.86 6.99
N GLY A 52 -4.90 8.16 7.06
CA GLY A 52 -6.10 8.78 6.50
C GLY A 52 -6.24 8.60 4.99
N THR A 53 -5.16 8.65 4.22
CA THR A 53 -5.15 8.41 2.77
C THR A 53 -5.51 6.96 2.47
N VAL A 54 -4.92 6.01 3.21
CA VAL A 54 -5.22 4.58 3.01
C VAL A 54 -6.67 4.24 3.37
N ARG A 55 -7.16 4.74 4.51
CA ARG A 55 -8.57 4.54 4.92
C ARG A 55 -9.56 5.26 4.03
N GLY A 56 -9.23 6.47 3.60
CA GLY A 56 -10.07 7.30 2.75
C GLY A 56 -10.22 6.78 1.33
N ALA A 57 -9.34 5.89 0.88
CA ALA A 57 -9.45 5.24 -0.42
C ALA A 57 -10.66 4.28 -0.54
N GLY A 58 -11.37 4.01 0.57
CA GLY A 58 -12.58 3.19 0.56
C GLY A 58 -12.36 1.72 0.18
N MET A 59 -11.11 1.27 0.02
CA MET A 59 -10.85 -0.11 -0.36
C MET A 59 -11.33 -1.08 0.71
N VAL A 60 -12.16 -2.03 0.27
CA VAL A 60 -12.64 -3.12 1.12
C VAL A 60 -11.56 -4.18 1.19
N PHE A 61 -10.85 -4.21 2.32
CA PHE A 61 -9.95 -5.32 2.60
C PHE A 61 -10.74 -6.52 3.14
N PRO A 62 -10.32 -7.75 2.82
CA PRO A 62 -10.89 -8.96 3.42
C PRO A 62 -10.52 -9.14 4.91
N PHE A 63 -9.86 -8.16 5.50
CA PHE A 63 -9.32 -8.20 6.86
C PHE A 63 -9.37 -6.81 7.49
N ALA A 64 -9.55 -6.78 8.81
CA ALA A 64 -9.33 -5.57 9.59
C ALA A 64 -7.84 -5.37 9.85
N TYR A 65 -7.41 -4.12 10.03
CA TYR A 65 -6.08 -3.78 10.50
C TYR A 65 -6.13 -2.64 11.51
N ASP A 66 -5.14 -2.64 12.41
CA ASP A 66 -5.05 -1.70 13.52
C ASP A 66 -3.91 -0.72 13.36
N SER A 67 -2.82 -1.15 12.68
CA SER A 67 -1.65 -0.32 12.46
C SER A 67 -1.14 -0.39 11.03
N ILE A 68 -0.52 0.72 10.59
CA ILE A 68 0.10 0.86 9.27
C ILE A 68 1.57 1.21 9.43
N ARG A 69 2.41 0.54 8.64
CA ARG A 69 3.83 0.84 8.44
C ARG A 69 4.09 1.02 6.96
N GLY A 70 5.20 1.65 6.62
CA GLY A 70 5.54 1.85 5.23
C GLY A 70 6.89 2.54 5.06
N SER A 71 7.26 2.73 3.79
CA SER A 71 8.46 3.46 3.37
C SER A 71 8.29 3.98 1.96
N ASP A 72 9.30 4.71 1.51
CA ASP A 72 9.41 5.17 0.12
C ASP A 72 8.19 5.99 -0.32
N HIS A 73 7.78 6.93 0.54
CA HIS A 73 6.67 7.83 0.28
C HIS A 73 7.05 8.86 -0.79
N ILE A 74 6.30 8.91 -1.86
CA ILE A 74 6.49 9.80 -2.99
C ILE A 74 5.19 10.58 -3.21
N LYS A 75 5.34 11.90 -3.32
CA LYS A 75 4.31 12.77 -3.91
C LYS A 75 4.86 13.34 -5.18
N ALA A 76 4.08 13.31 -6.23
CA ALA A 76 4.52 13.75 -7.55
C ALA A 76 3.36 14.18 -8.43
N VAL A 77 3.69 14.83 -9.54
CA VAL A 77 2.76 15.12 -10.62
C VAL A 77 3.16 14.29 -11.84
N TYR A 78 2.19 13.64 -12.46
CA TYR A 78 2.39 12.91 -13.71
C TYR A 78 1.33 13.34 -14.73
N ARG A 79 1.76 13.99 -15.79
CA ARG A 79 0.87 14.53 -16.85
C ARG A 79 -0.29 15.37 -16.29
N GLY A 80 0.02 16.21 -15.31
CA GLY A 80 -0.95 17.07 -14.65
C GLY A 80 -1.80 16.40 -13.55
N LEU A 81 -1.64 15.10 -13.30
CA LEU A 81 -2.32 14.37 -12.23
C LEU A 81 -1.45 14.29 -10.98
N ARG A 82 -1.99 14.64 -9.84
CA ARG A 82 -1.30 14.46 -8.54
C ARG A 82 -1.35 13.02 -8.11
N LEU A 83 -0.18 12.50 -7.77
CA LEU A 83 0.02 11.13 -7.33
C LEU A 83 0.62 11.12 -5.92
N GLU A 84 0.18 10.15 -5.13
CA GLU A 84 0.78 9.77 -3.86
C GLU A 84 1.00 8.26 -3.86
N LEU A 85 2.26 7.83 -3.69
CA LEU A 85 2.59 6.40 -3.72
C LEU A 85 3.63 6.05 -2.67
N GLY A 86 3.67 4.77 -2.28
CA GLY A 86 4.63 4.25 -1.32
C GLY A 86 4.39 2.80 -0.97
N ASP A 87 5.34 2.24 -0.25
CA ASP A 87 5.19 0.90 0.31
C ASP A 87 4.29 0.97 1.55
N VAL A 88 3.35 0.02 1.64
CA VAL A 88 2.40 -0.09 2.74
C VAL A 88 2.42 -1.51 3.30
N GLU A 89 2.52 -1.60 4.61
CA GLU A 89 2.31 -2.83 5.37
C GLU A 89 1.21 -2.58 6.41
N LEU A 90 0.18 -3.42 6.40
CA LEU A 90 -0.94 -3.37 7.35
C LEU A 90 -0.83 -4.51 8.35
N TYR A 91 -1.07 -4.21 9.61
CA TYR A 91 -0.98 -5.15 10.71
C TYR A 91 -2.28 -5.19 11.50
N ALA A 92 -2.74 -6.39 11.78
CA ALA A 92 -3.82 -6.64 12.72
C ALA A 92 -3.26 -7.00 14.10
N ALA A 93 -3.87 -6.48 15.14
CA ALA A 93 -3.58 -6.93 16.49
C ALA A 93 -4.05 -8.38 16.66
N ASP A 94 -3.21 -9.17 17.26
CA ASP A 94 -3.47 -10.57 17.60
C ASP A 94 -3.12 -10.78 19.07
N SER A 95 -3.82 -11.69 19.70
CA SER A 95 -3.54 -12.04 21.10
C SER A 95 -3.56 -13.56 21.25
N TYR A 96 -2.55 -14.08 21.89
CA TYR A 96 -2.47 -15.50 22.20
C TYR A 96 -2.15 -15.71 23.69
N TYR A 97 -2.63 -16.82 24.21
CA TYR A 97 -2.35 -17.23 25.57
C TYR A 97 -1.05 -18.04 25.61
N ASP A 98 -0.07 -17.56 26.39
CA ASP A 98 1.20 -18.26 26.61
C ASP A 98 1.02 -19.21 27.81
N GLU A 99 0.94 -20.49 27.54
CA GLU A 99 0.71 -21.53 28.57
C GLU A 99 1.88 -21.64 29.57
N GLU A 100 3.12 -21.38 29.14
CA GLU A 100 4.29 -21.46 30.00
C GLU A 100 4.33 -20.32 31.02
N LEU A 101 3.94 -19.13 30.58
CA LEU A 101 3.92 -17.92 31.42
C LEU A 101 2.54 -17.63 32.03
N GLN A 102 1.54 -18.42 31.68
CA GLN A 102 0.14 -18.27 32.12
C GLN A 102 -0.40 -16.85 31.94
N GLN A 103 -0.08 -16.21 30.83
CA GLN A 103 -0.50 -14.84 30.55
C GLN A 103 -0.87 -14.63 29.07
N TRP A 104 -1.77 -13.69 28.82
CA TRP A 104 -2.06 -13.22 27.48
C TRP A 104 -0.91 -12.36 26.95
N LYS A 105 -0.45 -12.69 25.75
CA LYS A 105 0.53 -11.89 25.00
C LYS A 105 -0.15 -11.25 23.80
N GLN A 106 0.22 -10.01 23.55
CA GLN A 106 -0.16 -9.32 22.33
C GLN A 106 0.94 -9.52 21.28
N SER A 107 0.51 -9.78 20.07
CA SER A 107 1.34 -9.85 18.88
C SER A 107 0.68 -9.06 17.76
N GLU A 108 1.45 -8.78 16.72
CA GLU A 108 0.93 -8.17 15.50
C GLU A 108 1.12 -9.15 14.35
N LYS A 109 0.08 -9.35 13.57
CA LYS A 109 0.14 -10.14 12.35
C LYS A 109 0.06 -9.22 11.14
N ARG A 110 1.06 -9.31 10.25
CA ARG A 110 0.99 -8.59 8.98
C ARG A 110 -0.07 -9.22 8.09
N VAL A 111 -1.08 -8.44 7.72
CA VAL A 111 -2.23 -8.87 6.92
C VAL A 111 -2.14 -8.41 5.46
N PHE A 112 -1.33 -7.36 5.20
CA PHE A 112 -1.05 -6.88 3.86
C PHE A 112 0.38 -6.35 3.76
N LYS A 113 0.98 -6.52 2.58
CA LYS A 113 2.21 -5.85 2.16
C LYS A 113 2.14 -5.61 0.66
N GLY A 114 2.34 -4.37 0.25
CA GLY A 114 2.33 -4.02 -1.17
C GLY A 114 2.61 -2.54 -1.39
N GLN A 115 2.56 -2.16 -2.65
CA GLN A 115 2.61 -0.76 -3.04
C GLN A 115 1.20 -0.19 -3.08
N TRP A 116 1.10 1.07 -2.67
CA TRP A 116 -0.13 1.84 -2.69
C TRP A 116 0.05 3.04 -3.59
N LEU A 117 -0.89 3.26 -4.47
CA LEU A 117 -0.93 4.41 -5.35
C LEU A 117 -2.30 5.08 -5.24
N VAL A 118 -2.30 6.37 -4.96
CA VAL A 118 -3.48 7.22 -5.03
C VAL A 118 -3.27 8.27 -6.12
N CYS A 119 -4.24 8.45 -6.98
CA CYS A 119 -4.24 9.44 -8.04
C CYS A 119 -5.44 10.38 -7.87
N ASP A 120 -5.16 11.67 -7.79
CA ASP A 120 -6.20 12.71 -7.77
C ASP A 120 -6.48 13.18 -9.19
N PHE A 121 -7.65 12.85 -9.72
CA PHE A 121 -8.09 13.26 -11.06
C PHE A 121 -8.49 14.73 -11.14
N GLY A 122 -8.52 15.49 -10.02
CA GLY A 122 -8.87 16.89 -9.98
C GLY A 122 -10.35 17.18 -10.30
N ARG A 123 -11.16 16.14 -10.45
CA ARG A 123 -12.60 16.23 -10.72
C ARG A 123 -13.34 15.08 -10.02
N PRO A 124 -14.59 15.28 -9.59
CA PRO A 124 -15.41 14.19 -9.12
C PRO A 124 -15.67 13.19 -10.26
N LEU A 125 -15.54 11.90 -9.96
CA LEU A 125 -15.99 10.86 -10.87
C LEU A 125 -17.51 10.64 -10.70
N PRO A 126 -18.23 10.25 -11.76
CA PRO A 126 -19.68 10.07 -11.69
C PRO A 126 -20.11 8.88 -10.83
N GLY A 127 -19.20 7.98 -10.51
CA GLY A 127 -19.48 6.81 -9.68
C GLY A 127 -18.21 6.13 -9.18
N GLU A 128 -18.41 5.25 -8.22
CA GLU A 128 -17.33 4.39 -7.68
C GLU A 128 -17.24 3.11 -8.51
N VAL A 129 -16.02 2.80 -8.96
CA VAL A 129 -15.71 1.58 -9.70
C VAL A 129 -14.61 0.86 -8.96
N CYS A 130 -14.84 -0.40 -8.64
CA CYS A 130 -13.84 -1.27 -8.03
C CYS A 130 -13.32 -2.26 -9.07
N LEU A 131 -12.01 -2.32 -9.20
CA LEU A 131 -11.29 -3.25 -10.07
C LEU A 131 -10.46 -4.21 -9.23
N SER A 132 -10.59 -5.51 -9.50
CA SER A 132 -9.78 -6.53 -8.85
C SER A 132 -9.40 -7.63 -9.84
N GLU A 133 -8.40 -8.44 -9.48
CA GLU A 133 -8.18 -9.68 -10.22
C GLU A 133 -9.44 -10.57 -10.18
N ASN A 134 -9.74 -11.24 -11.30
CA ASN A 134 -10.90 -12.13 -11.42
C ASN A 134 -10.65 -13.46 -10.67
N ALA A 135 -10.34 -13.39 -9.38
CA ALA A 135 -10.15 -14.53 -8.50
C ALA A 135 -11.46 -14.87 -7.78
N ARG A 136 -11.83 -16.17 -7.77
CA ARG A 136 -13.06 -16.63 -7.08
C ARG A 136 -13.17 -16.20 -5.63
N ALA A 137 -12.03 -16.06 -4.92
CA ALA A 137 -11.99 -15.63 -3.53
C ALA A 137 -12.39 -14.17 -3.36
N LEU A 138 -12.10 -13.30 -4.32
CA LEU A 138 -12.36 -11.86 -4.27
C LEU A 138 -13.79 -11.49 -4.70
N ARG A 139 -14.41 -12.30 -5.56
CA ARG A 139 -15.80 -12.07 -6.03
C ARG A 139 -16.84 -11.95 -4.92
N ARG A 140 -16.60 -12.56 -3.75
CA ARG A 140 -17.54 -12.54 -2.62
C ARG A 140 -17.43 -11.28 -1.76
N GLN A 141 -16.44 -10.44 -1.98
CA GLN A 141 -16.11 -9.28 -1.14
C GLN A 141 -16.47 -7.95 -1.78
N HIS A 142 -16.75 -7.96 -3.10
CA HIS A 142 -17.14 -6.76 -3.80
C HIS A 142 -18.62 -6.45 -3.62
N LYS A 143 -18.91 -5.20 -3.26
CA LYS A 143 -20.26 -4.64 -3.30
C LYS A 143 -20.55 -4.16 -4.71
N GLY A 144 -21.80 -4.31 -5.16
CA GLY A 144 -22.26 -3.82 -6.44
C GLY A 144 -22.35 -4.90 -7.52
N ASP A 145 -22.84 -4.50 -8.66
CA ASP A 145 -23.05 -5.35 -9.82
C ASP A 145 -21.77 -5.45 -10.66
N CYS A 146 -21.61 -6.61 -11.33
CA CYS A 146 -20.49 -6.84 -12.24
C CYS A 146 -20.70 -6.02 -13.53
N VAL A 147 -19.67 -5.31 -13.94
CA VAL A 147 -19.64 -4.52 -15.16
C VAL A 147 -18.70 -5.19 -16.15
N GLU A 148 -19.22 -5.66 -17.28
CA GLU A 148 -18.40 -6.19 -18.36
C GLU A 148 -17.92 -5.06 -19.27
N THR A 149 -16.63 -5.05 -19.59
CA THR A 149 -16.03 -4.17 -20.58
C THR A 149 -16.11 -4.78 -21.97
N GLU A 150 -15.80 -4.00 -23.00
CA GLU A 150 -15.77 -4.51 -24.40
C GLU A 150 -14.66 -5.55 -24.65
N SER A 151 -13.66 -5.61 -23.78
CA SER A 151 -12.52 -6.52 -23.93
C SER A 151 -12.74 -7.83 -23.17
N ALA A 152 -13.02 -8.91 -23.90
CA ALA A 152 -13.13 -10.24 -23.32
C ALA A 152 -11.85 -10.72 -22.61
N ALA A 153 -10.68 -10.33 -23.11
CA ALA A 153 -9.39 -10.65 -22.48
C ALA A 153 -9.23 -9.93 -21.14
N PHE A 154 -9.67 -8.68 -21.05
CA PHE A 154 -9.68 -7.93 -19.81
C PHE A 154 -10.64 -8.54 -18.79
N ASN A 155 -11.87 -8.86 -19.20
CA ASN A 155 -12.90 -9.46 -18.34
C ASN A 155 -12.49 -10.85 -17.83
N ALA A 156 -11.63 -11.58 -18.57
CA ALA A 156 -11.09 -12.85 -18.12
C ALA A 156 -10.09 -12.71 -16.96
N GLN A 157 -9.31 -11.60 -16.93
CA GLN A 157 -8.30 -11.35 -15.92
C GLN A 157 -8.81 -10.52 -14.76
N PHE A 158 -9.71 -9.57 -15.02
CA PHE A 158 -10.18 -8.60 -14.06
C PHE A 158 -11.69 -8.68 -13.86
N LEU A 159 -12.09 -8.39 -12.63
CA LEU A 159 -13.48 -8.20 -12.24
C LEU A 159 -13.69 -6.71 -11.97
N VAL A 160 -14.64 -6.12 -12.68
CA VAL A 160 -15.09 -4.73 -12.42
C VAL A 160 -16.44 -4.82 -11.73
N THR A 161 -16.59 -4.10 -10.62
CA THR A 161 -17.88 -3.96 -9.92
C THR A 161 -18.17 -2.51 -9.63
N ALA A 162 -19.45 -2.14 -9.63
CA ALA A 162 -19.91 -0.80 -9.33
C ALA A 162 -21.30 -0.84 -8.69
N GLU A 163 -21.61 0.12 -7.82
CA GLU A 163 -22.97 0.29 -7.29
C GLU A 163 -23.90 0.91 -8.34
N ASP A 164 -23.38 1.81 -9.18
CA ASP A 164 -24.09 2.37 -10.34
C ASP A 164 -23.39 1.96 -11.64
N VAL A 165 -23.95 0.97 -12.31
CA VAL A 165 -23.42 0.43 -13.58
C VAL A 165 -23.44 1.48 -14.71
N ARG A 166 -24.37 2.44 -14.69
CA ARG A 166 -24.42 3.48 -15.73
C ARG A 166 -23.29 4.46 -15.54
N ALA A 167 -23.12 4.97 -14.32
CA ALA A 167 -22.00 5.84 -13.98
C ALA A 167 -20.64 5.17 -14.22
N ALA A 168 -20.53 3.88 -13.93
CA ALA A 168 -19.31 3.10 -14.18
C ALA A 168 -18.94 3.05 -15.67
N ARG A 169 -19.90 2.92 -16.57
CA ARG A 169 -19.67 2.90 -18.03
C ARG A 169 -19.21 4.24 -18.60
N GLU A 170 -19.41 5.34 -17.88
CA GLU A 170 -18.88 6.66 -18.26
C GLU A 170 -17.40 6.84 -17.85
N VAL A 171 -16.92 5.98 -16.97
CA VAL A 171 -15.55 6.00 -16.45
C VAL A 171 -14.66 5.01 -17.19
N LEU A 172 -15.21 3.88 -17.63
CA LEU A 172 -14.51 2.78 -18.33
C LEU A 172 -14.41 3.03 -19.83
#